data_84697f8f61c4ef97026a581aa0e99587
#
_entry.id   84697f8f61c4ef97026a581aa0e99587
#
_cell.length_a   1.000
_cell.length_b   1.000
_cell.length_c   1.000
_cell.angle_alpha   90.00
_cell.angle_beta   90.00
_cell.angle_gamma   90.00
#
_symmetry.space_group_name_H-M   'P 1'
#
loop_
_entity.id
_entity.type
_entity.pdbx_description
1 polymer ?
#
loop_
_entity_poly.entity_id
_entity_poly.type
_entity_poly.pdbx_seq_one_letter_code
_entity_poly.pdbx_strand_id
1 'polypeptide(L)'
;LKTTVLALSVSIMLSGCALGSAGEEPSSAADKKEETRITHVKTKEFKAPHPAAIPAKSKARTDTFVAGISAPGGVFLPYFYENGWDGNATDPIFEPLVKLDKTGKPAPALAESWKISKDQLTYTFRLRKNLVFSDGSPLTAKDAAFTLTLLHDPAYAGYEDITTAYIKGGKAYKEGKAKTIEGIRVLDDRTIQITTEKVSAKSLLLLGGQVLSEAYYGKKYQFGKLDYLKELYAKPLGAGPYQFTEYLPGQEIRYQVNEHYYAGKPKTEKLIYKIIDPSTSLQLFETGDLDYASFSPDDDTVQHLKSLGFANISVSVVNDYGLVYVNHKRPPFQDKKVSQALIYGLDRQKIVDVRFKRYGEVANVPVSPVSWAYDDKGVNRYAFNPEKAKKLLDEAGWKTGKDGVREKNGKKLEISYYTSKADDDFIPIAKENYADIGISLKPEVMDFNTEVAKINDKQYDLAAVSTSQILDPNDTVEKLASGHPNNVTGYSNPKADRLIEKGAGTLDISKRKEIYHQLYRELGENPPYILIHYRQSARAVSGKIKGLEPDNYSGISSSLSNVSIQ
;
A
#
# COMPACT_ATOMS: atom_id res chain seq x y z
N LEU A 1 66.53 -29.43 -6.63
CA LEU A 1 67.74 -28.60 -6.30
C LEU A 1 67.29 -27.26 -5.66
N LYS A 2 67.75 -27.06 -4.40
CA LYS A 2 67.97 -25.80 -3.66
C LYS A 2 66.76 -24.87 -3.46
N THR A 3 66.05 -24.94 -2.32
CA THR A 3 66.35 -24.30 -0.99
C THR A 3 66.86 -22.86 -1.09
N THR A 4 66.07 -21.88 -0.61
CA THR A 4 66.58 -20.89 0.34
C THR A 4 65.43 -20.26 1.13
N VAL A 5 65.51 -20.42 2.45
CA VAL A 5 64.80 -19.78 3.53
C VAL A 5 65.49 -18.48 3.87
N LEU A 6 64.75 -17.41 4.17
CA LEU A 6 65.28 -16.34 5.06
C LEU A 6 64.16 -15.82 5.94
N ALA A 7 64.42 -15.85 7.22
CA ALA A 7 63.63 -15.40 8.34
C ALA A 7 64.20 -14.06 8.90
N LEU A 8 63.46 -13.56 9.89
CA LEU A 8 63.77 -12.49 10.89
C LEU A 8 63.41 -11.05 10.41
N SER A 9 62.81 -10.23 11.23
CA SER A 9 62.96 -10.04 12.69
C SER A 9 61.79 -9.27 13.31
N VAL A 10 61.56 -9.60 14.56
CA VAL A 10 60.71 -8.98 15.59
C VAL A 10 61.29 -7.62 16.00
N SER A 11 60.45 -6.64 16.29
CA SER A 11 60.75 -5.54 17.22
C SER A 11 59.53 -5.18 18.05
N ILE A 12 59.64 -5.48 19.33
CA ILE A 12 58.78 -5.09 20.45
C ILE A 12 59.22 -3.70 20.92
N MET A 13 58.29 -2.78 21.11
CA MET A 13 58.46 -1.70 22.10
C MET A 13 57.18 -1.48 22.89
N LEU A 14 57.29 -1.73 24.18
CA LEU A 14 56.34 -1.34 25.23
C LEU A 14 56.60 0.12 25.65
N SER A 15 55.53 0.82 25.95
CA SER A 15 55.34 1.87 27.00
C SER A 15 54.03 2.57 26.68
N GLY A 16 53.12 2.88 27.54
CA GLY A 16 52.98 2.86 28.98
C GLY A 16 51.60 3.47 29.31
N CYS A 17 51.11 3.18 30.48
CA CYS A 17 49.76 3.46 31.03
C CYS A 17 49.28 4.91 30.99
N ALA A 18 47.96 5.11 30.77
CA ALA A 18 47.13 6.07 31.53
C ALA A 18 45.68 5.65 31.58
N LEU A 19 45.11 5.66 32.75
CA LEU A 19 43.74 5.34 33.14
C LEU A 19 42.72 6.38 32.59
N GLY A 20 41.56 5.90 32.13
CA GLY A 20 40.37 6.70 31.86
C GLY A 20 39.17 5.80 31.58
N SER A 21 38.35 5.61 32.59
CA SER A 21 37.13 4.80 32.58
C SER A 21 36.01 5.51 31.82
N ALA A 22 35.45 4.88 30.79
CA ALA A 22 34.04 5.04 30.40
C ALA A 22 33.64 3.76 29.65
N GLY A 23 32.67 3.04 30.21
CA GLY A 23 32.23 1.77 29.67
C GLY A 23 31.43 1.97 28.38
N GLU A 24 31.97 1.47 27.29
CA GLU A 24 31.21 1.15 26.10
C GLU A 24 30.91 -0.36 26.15
N GLU A 25 29.63 -0.72 26.23
CA GLU A 25 29.20 -2.09 26.01
C GLU A 25 29.54 -2.51 24.58
N PRO A 26 30.05 -3.71 24.32
CA PRO A 26 30.34 -4.16 22.96
C PRO A 26 29.05 -4.41 22.21
N SER A 27 28.78 -3.63 21.16
CA SER A 27 27.76 -3.94 20.18
C SER A 27 28.07 -5.31 19.56
N SER A 28 27.13 -6.23 19.60
CA SER A 28 27.34 -7.60 19.15
C SER A 28 27.62 -7.65 17.64
N ALA A 29 28.38 -8.66 17.21
CA ALA A 29 28.66 -8.89 15.78
C ALA A 29 27.36 -9.11 14.94
N ALA A 30 26.23 -9.43 15.60
CA ALA A 30 24.91 -9.53 15.01
C ALA A 30 24.38 -8.15 14.57
N ASP A 31 24.56 -7.10 15.40
CA ASP A 31 24.14 -5.73 15.05
C ASP A 31 24.89 -5.18 13.84
N LYS A 32 26.18 -5.49 13.67
CA LYS A 32 26.96 -5.08 12.49
C LYS A 32 26.56 -5.81 11.19
N LYS A 33 26.08 -7.06 11.28
CA LYS A 33 25.54 -7.78 10.11
C LYS A 33 24.14 -7.26 9.72
N GLU A 34 23.36 -6.83 10.67
CA GLU A 34 22.02 -6.28 10.45
C GLU A 34 22.08 -4.88 9.81
N GLU A 35 22.98 -4.02 10.26
CA GLU A 35 23.22 -2.70 9.64
C GLU A 35 23.64 -2.79 8.16
N THR A 36 24.39 -3.80 7.77
CA THR A 36 24.79 -4.03 6.37
C THR A 36 23.69 -4.63 5.51
N ARG A 37 22.66 -5.28 6.07
CA ARG A 37 21.51 -5.83 5.35
C ARG A 37 20.43 -4.79 5.04
N ILE A 38 20.33 -3.72 5.79
CA ILE A 38 19.30 -2.66 5.67
C ILE A 38 19.70 -1.58 4.65
N THR A 39 20.58 -1.88 3.77
CA THR A 39 20.90 -0.96 2.70
C THR A 39 20.01 -1.19 1.47
N HIS A 40 18.82 -0.58 1.56
CA HIS A 40 18.24 0.06 0.40
C HIS A 40 17.65 -0.88 -0.65
N VAL A 41 16.39 -0.92 -0.57
CA VAL A 41 15.44 -1.18 -1.62
C VAL A 41 15.77 -0.35 -2.88
N LYS A 42 16.86 -0.64 -3.52
CA LYS A 42 17.17 -0.06 -4.83
C LYS A 42 16.44 -0.88 -5.89
N THR A 43 15.67 -0.19 -6.71
CA THR A 43 15.18 -0.76 -7.96
C THR A 43 16.35 -1.32 -8.75
N LYS A 44 16.28 -2.60 -9.10
CA LYS A 44 17.23 -3.25 -10.01
C LYS A 44 16.59 -3.31 -11.38
N GLU A 45 17.24 -2.72 -12.36
CA GLU A 45 16.79 -2.74 -13.75
C GLU A 45 17.69 -3.63 -14.60
N PHE A 46 17.06 -4.43 -15.46
CA PHE A 46 17.71 -5.26 -16.46
C PHE A 46 17.11 -4.91 -17.82
N LYS A 47 17.93 -4.36 -18.70
CA LYS A 47 17.50 -4.02 -20.05
C LYS A 47 17.50 -5.27 -20.94
N ALA A 48 16.55 -5.33 -21.84
CA ALA A 48 16.46 -6.38 -22.85
C ALA A 48 17.71 -6.35 -23.75
N PRO A 49 18.54 -7.41 -23.80
CA PRO A 49 19.69 -7.45 -24.73
C PRO A 49 19.24 -7.59 -26.19
N HIS A 50 18.07 -8.17 -26.43
CA HIS A 50 17.51 -8.42 -27.76
C HIS A 50 16.04 -7.98 -27.84
N PRO A 51 15.73 -6.67 -27.72
CA PRO A 51 14.36 -6.18 -27.59
C PRO A 51 13.45 -6.51 -28.77
N ALA A 52 14.02 -6.80 -29.95
CA ALA A 52 13.29 -7.21 -31.16
C ALA A 52 13.00 -8.72 -31.23
N ALA A 53 13.60 -9.53 -30.35
CA ALA A 53 13.40 -10.99 -30.33
C ALA A 53 12.09 -11.38 -29.61
N ILE A 54 11.04 -10.59 -29.82
CA ILE A 54 9.72 -10.80 -29.23
C ILE A 54 9.00 -11.98 -29.86
N PRO A 55 8.13 -12.69 -29.11
CA PRO A 55 7.33 -13.80 -29.65
C PRO A 55 6.42 -13.39 -30.81
N ALA A 56 6.12 -14.33 -31.70
CA ALA A 56 5.30 -14.08 -32.91
C ALA A 56 3.91 -13.47 -32.57
N LYS A 57 3.24 -13.94 -31.51
CA LYS A 57 1.96 -13.38 -31.05
C LYS A 57 2.09 -11.91 -30.68
N SER A 58 3.14 -11.54 -29.94
CA SER A 58 3.40 -10.15 -29.57
C SER A 58 3.74 -9.32 -30.81
N LYS A 59 4.55 -9.84 -31.72
CA LYS A 59 4.94 -9.17 -32.96
C LYS A 59 3.75 -8.86 -33.87
N ALA A 60 2.74 -9.74 -33.90
CA ALA A 60 1.53 -9.56 -34.71
C ALA A 60 0.64 -8.41 -34.22
N ARG A 61 0.76 -7.98 -32.95
CA ARG A 61 0.00 -6.86 -32.37
C ARG A 61 0.79 -5.56 -32.54
N THR A 62 0.34 -4.70 -33.44
CA THR A 62 0.99 -3.42 -33.73
C THR A 62 0.24 -2.20 -33.19
N ASP A 63 -1.01 -2.38 -32.79
CA ASP A 63 -1.93 -1.33 -32.31
C ASP A 63 -2.47 -1.57 -30.90
N THR A 64 -2.13 -2.72 -30.28
CA THR A 64 -2.72 -3.18 -29.03
C THR A 64 -1.67 -3.46 -27.97
N PHE A 65 -1.79 -2.83 -26.83
CA PHE A 65 -1.01 -3.14 -25.61
C PHE A 65 -1.82 -4.08 -24.71
N VAL A 66 -1.20 -5.19 -24.28
CA VAL A 66 -1.85 -6.20 -23.44
C VAL A 66 -1.14 -6.31 -22.10
N ALA A 67 -1.86 -6.05 -21.00
CA ALA A 67 -1.38 -6.21 -19.63
C ALA A 67 -2.21 -7.27 -18.88
N GLY A 68 -1.54 -8.06 -18.02
CA GLY A 68 -2.22 -9.03 -17.15
C GLY A 68 -2.85 -8.37 -15.93
N ILE A 69 -4.05 -8.79 -15.56
CA ILE A 69 -4.77 -8.37 -14.36
C ILE A 69 -5.48 -9.57 -13.71
N SER A 70 -5.59 -9.59 -12.38
CA SER A 70 -6.48 -10.57 -11.71
C SER A 70 -7.96 -10.22 -11.93
N ALA A 71 -8.85 -11.20 -11.72
CA ALA A 71 -10.26 -11.06 -12.03
C ALA A 71 -10.92 -9.90 -11.24
N PRO A 72 -11.51 -8.90 -11.94
CA PRO A 72 -12.31 -7.85 -11.31
C PRO A 72 -13.72 -8.35 -10.98
N GLY A 73 -14.42 -7.64 -10.08
CA GLY A 73 -15.82 -7.90 -9.74
C GLY A 73 -16.82 -7.41 -10.80
N GLY A 74 -16.39 -6.53 -11.72
CA GLY A 74 -17.25 -5.98 -12.78
C GLY A 74 -17.92 -4.65 -12.42
N VAL A 75 -17.47 -3.98 -11.35
CA VAL A 75 -17.92 -2.66 -10.95
C VAL A 75 -16.92 -1.61 -11.45
N PHE A 76 -17.11 -1.11 -12.67
CA PHE A 76 -16.19 -0.15 -13.31
C PHE A 76 -16.63 1.30 -13.10
N LEU A 77 -17.02 1.61 -11.87
CA LEU A 77 -17.35 2.97 -11.43
C LEU A 77 -16.49 3.33 -10.23
N PRO A 78 -15.64 4.37 -10.31
CA PRO A 78 -14.80 4.80 -9.19
C PRO A 78 -15.66 5.13 -7.97
N TYR A 79 -15.08 4.89 -6.79
CA TYR A 79 -15.73 5.01 -5.49
C TYR A 79 -16.74 3.90 -5.13
N PHE A 80 -17.29 3.14 -6.10
CA PHE A 80 -18.32 2.13 -5.87
C PHE A 80 -17.83 0.68 -5.93
N TYR A 81 -16.61 0.44 -6.42
CA TYR A 81 -16.04 -0.91 -6.45
C TYR A 81 -15.62 -1.39 -5.05
N GLU A 82 -15.61 -2.71 -4.86
CA GLU A 82 -15.28 -3.35 -3.59
C GLU A 82 -13.90 -4.01 -3.57
N ASN A 83 -13.27 -4.19 -4.72
CA ASN A 83 -11.94 -4.78 -4.82
C ASN A 83 -10.97 -3.93 -5.68
N GLY A 84 -9.67 -4.08 -5.40
CA GLY A 84 -8.63 -3.29 -6.07
C GLY A 84 -8.49 -3.57 -7.57
N TRP A 85 -8.95 -4.73 -8.06
CA TRP A 85 -8.86 -5.07 -9.49
C TRP A 85 -9.89 -4.30 -10.31
N ASP A 86 -11.07 -4.06 -9.77
CA ASP A 86 -12.02 -3.11 -10.37
C ASP A 86 -11.42 -1.69 -10.43
N GLY A 87 -10.72 -1.27 -9.38
CA GLY A 87 -9.99 0.00 -9.37
C GLY A 87 -8.98 0.09 -10.51
N ASN A 88 -8.11 -0.92 -10.67
CA ASN A 88 -7.17 -0.97 -11.78
C ASN A 88 -7.87 -0.93 -13.15
N ALA A 89 -9.04 -1.56 -13.27
CA ALA A 89 -9.84 -1.55 -14.50
C ALA A 89 -10.46 -0.18 -14.78
N THR A 90 -10.75 0.63 -13.75
CA THR A 90 -11.30 1.99 -13.91
C THR A 90 -10.25 3.06 -14.19
N ASP A 91 -9.01 2.85 -13.75
CA ASP A 91 -7.92 3.84 -13.89
C ASP A 91 -7.68 4.34 -15.33
N PRO A 92 -7.75 3.50 -16.38
CA PRO A 92 -7.61 4.01 -17.76
C PRO A 92 -8.77 4.90 -18.21
N ILE A 93 -9.95 4.81 -17.56
CA ILE A 93 -11.20 5.43 -17.99
C ILE A 93 -11.41 6.79 -17.33
N PHE A 94 -11.02 6.93 -16.08
CA PHE A 94 -11.30 8.11 -15.26
C PHE A 94 -10.03 8.91 -14.97
N GLU A 95 -10.19 10.20 -14.76
CA GLU A 95 -9.09 11.10 -14.41
C GLU A 95 -9.49 11.95 -13.21
N PRO A 96 -8.60 12.17 -12.24
CA PRO A 96 -8.83 13.04 -11.09
C PRO A 96 -8.54 14.52 -11.41
N LEU A 97 -8.95 15.42 -10.52
CA LEU A 97 -8.46 16.81 -10.56
C LEU A 97 -6.98 16.88 -10.19
N VAL A 98 -6.57 16.11 -9.17
CA VAL A 98 -5.21 16.04 -8.65
C VAL A 98 -4.81 14.57 -8.53
N LYS A 99 -3.67 14.20 -9.07
CA LYS A 99 -3.09 12.85 -8.97
C LYS A 99 -1.82 12.83 -8.12
N LEU A 100 -1.33 11.66 -7.77
CA LEU A 100 0.00 11.51 -7.20
C LEU A 100 1.02 11.31 -8.33
N ASP A 101 2.19 11.93 -8.17
CA ASP A 101 3.35 11.62 -9.01
C ASP A 101 4.03 10.34 -8.53
N LYS A 102 5.05 9.88 -9.26
CA LYS A 102 5.82 8.67 -8.92
C LYS A 102 6.55 8.71 -7.57
N THR A 103 6.59 9.86 -6.91
CA THR A 103 7.16 10.05 -5.57
C THR A 103 6.09 10.13 -4.48
N GLY A 104 4.81 9.99 -4.84
CA GLY A 104 3.67 10.11 -3.92
C GLY A 104 3.30 11.54 -3.55
N LYS A 105 3.71 12.52 -4.36
CA LYS A 105 3.35 13.94 -4.15
C LYS A 105 2.20 14.34 -5.06
N PRO A 106 1.30 15.23 -4.58
CA PRO A 106 0.23 15.77 -5.41
C PRO A 106 0.76 16.50 -6.66
N ALA A 107 0.16 16.19 -7.82
CA ALA A 107 0.48 16.75 -9.12
C ALA A 107 -0.79 17.13 -9.89
N PRO A 108 -0.75 18.14 -10.78
CA PRO A 108 -1.89 18.54 -11.62
C PRO A 108 -2.34 17.42 -12.56
N ALA A 109 -3.68 17.25 -12.68
CA ALA A 109 -4.31 16.38 -13.67
C ALA A 109 -5.40 17.18 -14.43
N LEU A 110 -6.70 16.93 -14.23
CA LEU A 110 -7.76 17.79 -14.82
C LEU A 110 -7.70 19.24 -14.30
N ALA A 111 -7.31 19.43 -13.03
CA ALA A 111 -6.95 20.75 -12.55
C ALA A 111 -5.55 21.14 -13.04
N GLU A 112 -5.41 22.30 -13.67
CA GLU A 112 -4.10 22.85 -14.04
C GLU A 112 -3.34 23.41 -12.83
N SER A 113 -4.09 23.80 -11.80
CA SER A 113 -3.54 24.33 -10.53
C SER A 113 -4.60 24.32 -9.44
N TRP A 114 -4.12 24.45 -8.20
CA TRP A 114 -4.98 24.69 -7.04
C TRP A 114 -4.34 25.68 -6.08
N LYS A 115 -5.16 26.28 -5.23
CA LYS A 115 -4.73 27.17 -4.14
C LYS A 115 -5.39 26.71 -2.85
N ILE A 116 -4.63 26.77 -1.76
CA ILE A 116 -5.11 26.53 -0.40
C ILE A 116 -5.01 27.87 0.34
N SER A 117 -6.08 28.29 1.02
CA SER A 117 -6.11 29.52 1.81
C SER A 117 -5.11 29.50 2.98
N LYS A 118 -4.78 30.66 3.55
CA LYS A 118 -3.83 30.78 4.66
C LYS A 118 -4.24 30.00 5.91
N ASP A 119 -5.55 29.91 6.18
CA ASP A 119 -6.15 29.12 7.25
C ASP A 119 -6.21 27.63 6.93
N GLN A 120 -5.80 27.23 5.71
CA GLN A 120 -5.79 25.87 5.19
C GLN A 120 -7.16 25.18 5.12
N LEU A 121 -8.24 25.94 5.11
CA LEU A 121 -9.60 25.43 5.11
C LEU A 121 -10.30 25.56 3.73
N THR A 122 -9.81 26.42 2.84
CA THR A 122 -10.44 26.63 1.53
C THR A 122 -9.50 26.21 0.40
N TYR A 123 -10.00 25.31 -0.43
CA TYR A 123 -9.32 24.75 -1.60
C TYR A 123 -9.99 25.30 -2.85
N THR A 124 -9.22 25.94 -3.73
CA THR A 124 -9.73 26.45 -5.02
C THR A 124 -8.99 25.73 -6.15
N PHE A 125 -9.72 24.91 -6.92
CA PHE A 125 -9.18 24.19 -8.08
C PHE A 125 -9.52 24.95 -9.35
N ARG A 126 -8.53 25.11 -10.24
CA ARG A 126 -8.68 25.67 -11.57
C ARG A 126 -8.54 24.57 -12.60
N LEU A 127 -9.62 24.23 -13.31
CA LEU A 127 -9.65 23.21 -14.35
C LEU A 127 -8.95 23.72 -15.62
N ARG A 128 -8.36 22.79 -16.39
CA ARG A 128 -7.81 23.07 -17.73
C ARG A 128 -8.90 23.57 -18.65
N LYS A 129 -8.52 24.22 -19.76
CA LYS A 129 -9.46 24.67 -20.79
C LYS A 129 -9.91 23.48 -21.64
N ASN A 130 -11.15 23.59 -22.17
CA ASN A 130 -11.68 22.67 -23.17
C ASN A 130 -11.67 21.21 -22.76
N LEU A 131 -11.91 20.93 -21.47
CA LEU A 131 -12.04 19.56 -20.99
C LEU A 131 -13.35 18.96 -21.48
N VAL A 132 -13.27 17.70 -21.92
CA VAL A 132 -14.43 16.90 -22.31
C VAL A 132 -14.29 15.47 -21.80
N PHE A 133 -15.39 14.78 -21.63
CA PHE A 133 -15.43 13.34 -21.43
C PHE A 133 -15.14 12.60 -22.74
N SER A 134 -14.97 11.29 -22.67
CA SER A 134 -14.62 10.48 -23.84
C SER A 134 -15.71 10.42 -24.92
N ASP A 135 -16.95 10.78 -24.60
CA ASP A 135 -18.05 10.94 -25.54
C ASP A 135 -18.13 12.34 -26.19
N GLY A 136 -17.19 13.23 -25.84
CA GLY A 136 -17.14 14.62 -26.32
C GLY A 136 -18.01 15.60 -25.54
N SER A 137 -18.77 15.16 -24.54
CA SER A 137 -19.55 16.05 -23.68
C SER A 137 -18.64 16.91 -22.79
N PRO A 138 -18.99 18.19 -22.52
CA PRO A 138 -18.17 19.10 -21.73
C PRO A 138 -17.93 18.58 -20.31
N LEU A 139 -16.69 18.70 -19.79
CA LEU A 139 -16.34 18.50 -18.40
C LEU A 139 -16.07 19.85 -17.74
N THR A 140 -16.81 20.17 -16.70
CA THR A 140 -16.77 21.45 -16.00
C THR A 140 -16.62 21.29 -14.49
N ALA A 141 -16.49 22.41 -13.79
CA ALA A 141 -16.48 22.45 -12.33
C ALA A 141 -17.78 21.91 -11.69
N LYS A 142 -18.90 21.87 -12.44
CA LYS A 142 -20.16 21.28 -11.98
C LYS A 142 -20.06 19.78 -11.81
N ASP A 143 -19.32 19.10 -12.69
CA ASP A 143 -19.10 17.65 -12.60
C ASP A 143 -18.30 17.27 -11.33
N ALA A 144 -17.30 18.09 -10.99
CA ALA A 144 -16.56 17.92 -9.73
C ALA A 144 -17.46 18.17 -8.51
N ALA A 145 -18.31 19.20 -8.55
CA ALA A 145 -19.27 19.49 -7.48
C ALA A 145 -20.32 18.37 -7.34
N PHE A 146 -20.83 17.86 -8.47
CA PHE A 146 -21.74 16.71 -8.50
C PHE A 146 -21.08 15.48 -7.86
N THR A 147 -19.85 15.16 -8.24
CA THR A 147 -19.10 14.01 -7.70
C THR A 147 -19.01 14.08 -6.18
N LEU A 148 -18.56 15.22 -5.64
CA LEU A 148 -18.47 15.42 -4.20
C LEU A 148 -19.83 15.34 -3.50
N THR A 149 -20.89 15.81 -4.14
CA THR A 149 -22.26 15.74 -3.63
C THR A 149 -22.75 14.29 -3.58
N LEU A 150 -22.52 13.52 -4.65
CA LEU A 150 -22.86 12.11 -4.76
C LEU A 150 -22.20 11.26 -3.65
N LEU A 151 -20.92 11.54 -3.34
CA LEU A 151 -20.19 10.86 -2.28
C LEU A 151 -20.69 11.21 -0.86
N HIS A 152 -21.43 12.30 -0.69
CA HIS A 152 -22.10 12.65 0.57
C HIS A 152 -23.55 12.14 0.64
N ASP A 153 -24.05 11.45 -0.38
CA ASP A 153 -25.38 10.87 -0.33
C ASP A 153 -25.49 9.81 0.78
N PRO A 154 -26.57 9.76 1.57
CA PRO A 154 -26.73 8.75 2.63
C PRO A 154 -26.76 7.31 2.13
N ALA A 155 -27.15 7.07 0.86
CA ALA A 155 -27.11 5.77 0.22
C ALA A 155 -25.73 5.39 -0.33
N TYR A 156 -24.74 6.30 -0.30
CA TYR A 156 -23.38 5.97 -0.69
C TYR A 156 -22.72 5.06 0.36
N ALA A 157 -22.30 3.88 -0.08
CA ALA A 157 -21.68 2.85 0.74
C ALA A 157 -20.36 2.34 0.12
N GLY A 158 -19.70 3.16 -0.69
CA GLY A 158 -18.43 2.79 -1.31
C GLY A 158 -17.23 2.87 -0.36
N TYR A 159 -16.06 2.53 -0.87
CA TYR A 159 -14.84 2.40 -0.06
C TYR A 159 -14.25 3.73 0.42
N GLU A 160 -14.51 4.85 -0.29
CA GLU A 160 -13.94 6.16 0.02
C GLU A 160 -14.81 6.93 1.01
N ASP A 161 -14.30 7.23 2.18
CA ASP A 161 -15.02 8.05 3.15
C ASP A 161 -14.74 9.55 2.94
N ILE A 162 -15.51 10.17 2.06
CA ILE A 162 -15.41 11.60 1.75
C ILE A 162 -15.66 12.49 2.99
N THR A 163 -16.34 11.98 4.03
CA THR A 163 -16.61 12.77 5.24
C THR A 163 -15.34 13.13 6.00
N THR A 164 -14.25 12.40 5.78
CA THR A 164 -12.92 12.68 6.34
C THR A 164 -12.23 13.90 5.70
N ALA A 165 -12.78 14.43 4.61
CA ALA A 165 -12.40 15.73 4.05
C ALA A 165 -13.03 16.90 4.79
N TYR A 166 -14.00 16.65 5.67
CA TYR A 166 -14.69 17.65 6.50
C TYR A 166 -15.29 18.82 5.70
N ILE A 167 -15.90 18.57 4.55
CA ILE A 167 -16.52 19.63 3.76
C ILE A 167 -17.62 20.30 4.59
N LYS A 168 -17.59 21.64 4.66
CA LYS A 168 -18.57 22.43 5.41
C LYS A 168 -19.98 22.13 4.95
N GLY A 169 -20.84 21.74 5.88
CA GLY A 169 -22.21 21.34 5.60
C GLY A 169 -22.38 19.94 5.00
N GLY A 170 -21.30 19.18 4.74
CA GLY A 170 -21.36 17.83 4.19
C GLY A 170 -22.11 16.86 5.09
N LYS A 171 -21.87 16.93 6.41
CA LYS A 171 -22.60 16.12 7.39
C LYS A 171 -24.09 16.44 7.40
N ALA A 172 -24.46 17.72 7.39
CA ALA A 172 -25.87 18.14 7.39
C ALA A 172 -26.60 17.66 6.13
N TYR A 173 -25.92 17.69 4.98
CA TYR A 173 -26.45 17.14 3.72
C TYR A 173 -26.66 15.62 3.84
N LYS A 174 -25.66 14.86 4.27
CA LYS A 174 -25.74 13.41 4.44
C LYS A 174 -26.87 12.98 5.39
N GLU A 175 -27.13 13.79 6.44
CA GLU A 175 -28.22 13.55 7.40
C GLU A 175 -29.59 14.05 6.89
N GLY A 176 -29.70 14.57 5.67
CA GLY A 176 -30.95 15.09 5.11
C GLY A 176 -31.42 16.42 5.73
N LYS A 177 -30.55 17.10 6.49
CA LYS A 177 -30.84 18.38 7.15
C LYS A 177 -30.58 19.60 6.27
N ALA A 178 -29.90 19.42 5.15
CA ALA A 178 -29.60 20.44 4.15
C ALA A 178 -29.85 19.90 2.74
N LYS A 179 -30.29 20.77 1.83
CA LYS A 179 -30.52 20.42 0.41
C LYS A 179 -29.25 20.50 -0.42
N THR A 180 -28.24 21.21 0.04
CA THR A 180 -26.96 21.43 -0.65
C THR A 180 -25.82 21.39 0.36
N ILE A 181 -24.60 21.18 -0.12
CA ILE A 181 -23.39 21.22 0.72
C ILE A 181 -22.83 22.65 0.66
N GLU A 182 -22.94 23.38 1.76
CA GLU A 182 -22.55 24.80 1.86
C GLU A 182 -21.12 25.08 1.42
N GLY A 183 -20.20 24.16 1.73
CA GLY A 183 -18.78 24.28 1.44
C GLY A 183 -18.41 24.11 -0.03
N ILE A 184 -19.33 23.67 -0.91
CA ILE A 184 -19.05 23.47 -2.33
C ILE A 184 -19.60 24.64 -3.12
N ARG A 185 -18.73 25.35 -3.86
CA ARG A 185 -19.11 26.51 -4.68
C ARG A 185 -18.47 26.41 -6.07
N VAL A 186 -19.28 26.34 -7.09
CA VAL A 186 -18.87 26.50 -8.49
C VAL A 186 -18.82 28.00 -8.77
N LEU A 187 -17.63 28.54 -8.99
CA LEU A 187 -17.45 29.99 -9.26
C LEU A 187 -17.63 30.32 -10.74
N ASP A 188 -17.15 29.46 -11.61
CA ASP A 188 -17.32 29.45 -13.06
C ASP A 188 -17.15 28.01 -13.59
N ASP A 189 -17.30 27.78 -14.90
CA ASP A 189 -17.22 26.46 -15.52
C ASP A 189 -15.87 25.77 -15.30
N ARG A 190 -14.83 26.51 -14.90
CA ARG A 190 -13.47 25.99 -14.69
C ARG A 190 -12.97 26.15 -13.27
N THR A 191 -13.77 26.74 -12.38
CA THR A 191 -13.30 27.04 -11.04
C THR A 191 -14.27 26.52 -9.99
N ILE A 192 -13.81 25.60 -9.18
CA ILE A 192 -14.52 25.11 -8.00
C ILE A 192 -13.76 25.49 -6.73
N GLN A 193 -14.51 25.99 -5.75
CA GLN A 193 -14.00 26.31 -4.42
C GLN A 193 -14.69 25.43 -3.39
N ILE A 194 -13.90 24.82 -2.52
CA ILE A 194 -14.38 23.90 -1.49
C ILE A 194 -13.85 24.36 -0.14
N THR A 195 -14.76 24.60 0.81
CA THR A 195 -14.42 25.00 2.17
C THR A 195 -14.66 23.84 3.13
N THR A 196 -13.69 23.55 3.98
CA THR A 196 -13.73 22.50 5.00
C THR A 196 -13.87 23.09 6.40
N GLU A 197 -14.35 22.31 7.36
CA GLU A 197 -14.50 22.70 8.76
C GLU A 197 -13.23 22.40 9.59
N LYS A 198 -12.36 21.52 9.06
CA LYS A 198 -11.14 21.07 9.73
C LYS A 198 -10.03 20.89 8.70
N VAL A 199 -8.80 21.21 9.09
CA VAL A 199 -7.62 20.91 8.28
C VAL A 199 -7.38 19.39 8.27
N SER A 200 -7.26 18.81 7.08
CA SER A 200 -6.91 17.41 6.91
C SER A 200 -5.93 17.25 5.75
N ALA A 201 -4.84 16.53 5.98
CA ALA A 201 -3.84 16.26 4.97
C ALA A 201 -4.38 15.44 3.79
N LYS A 202 -5.45 14.67 4.01
CA LYS A 202 -6.15 13.91 2.97
C LYS A 202 -7.05 14.78 2.10
N SER A 203 -7.46 15.97 2.58
CA SER A 203 -8.46 16.80 1.88
C SER A 203 -8.08 17.08 0.43
N LEU A 204 -6.82 17.39 0.14
CA LEU A 204 -6.43 17.73 -1.24
C LEU A 204 -6.73 16.59 -2.23
N LEU A 205 -6.42 15.35 -1.89
CA LEU A 205 -6.67 14.20 -2.76
C LEU A 205 -8.14 13.79 -2.77
N LEU A 206 -8.84 13.85 -1.63
CA LEU A 206 -10.27 13.55 -1.56
C LEU A 206 -11.11 14.56 -2.35
N LEU A 207 -10.82 15.85 -2.20
CA LEU A 207 -11.52 16.93 -2.91
C LEU A 207 -11.13 16.97 -4.40
N GLY A 208 -9.92 16.54 -4.71
CA GLY A 208 -9.35 16.50 -6.05
C GLY A 208 -9.44 15.13 -6.73
N GLY A 209 -10.31 14.24 -6.28
CA GLY A 209 -10.47 12.89 -6.80
C GLY A 209 -11.00 12.81 -8.23
N GLN A 210 -11.31 11.58 -8.66
CA GLN A 210 -11.85 11.30 -10.01
C GLN A 210 -13.19 11.98 -10.23
N VAL A 211 -13.39 12.53 -11.44
CA VAL A 211 -14.58 13.32 -11.77
C VAL A 211 -15.60 12.49 -12.53
N LEU A 212 -16.84 12.48 -12.04
CA LEU A 212 -17.99 11.83 -12.67
C LEU A 212 -18.84 12.85 -13.42
N SER A 213 -19.29 12.51 -14.62
CA SER A 213 -20.19 13.37 -15.42
C SER A 213 -21.55 13.52 -14.75
N GLU A 214 -21.94 14.75 -14.40
CA GLU A 214 -23.29 15.06 -13.88
C GLU A 214 -24.36 14.72 -14.92
N ALA A 215 -24.13 15.06 -16.18
CA ALA A 215 -25.06 14.80 -17.27
C ALA A 215 -25.32 13.30 -17.51
N TYR A 216 -24.34 12.44 -17.24
CA TYR A 216 -24.43 10.99 -17.41
C TYR A 216 -24.88 10.28 -16.13
N TYR A 217 -24.13 10.43 -15.05
CA TYR A 217 -24.39 9.74 -13.78
C TYR A 217 -25.48 10.43 -12.94
N GLY A 218 -25.67 11.73 -13.10
CA GLY A 218 -26.67 12.51 -12.38
C GLY A 218 -28.07 12.47 -12.98
N LYS A 219 -28.23 11.93 -14.19
CA LYS A 219 -29.52 11.97 -14.93
C LYS A 219 -30.70 11.40 -14.16
N LYS A 220 -30.47 10.34 -13.36
CA LYS A 220 -31.51 9.69 -12.51
C LYS A 220 -31.29 9.95 -11.01
N TYR A 221 -30.37 10.86 -10.67
CA TYR A 221 -30.01 11.09 -9.28
C TYR A 221 -31.21 11.57 -8.45
N GLN A 222 -31.43 10.92 -7.35
CA GLN A 222 -32.36 11.32 -6.30
C GLN A 222 -31.69 11.06 -4.95
N PHE A 223 -31.70 12.05 -4.06
CA PHE A 223 -31.13 11.93 -2.72
C PHE A 223 -31.61 10.66 -2.01
N GLY A 224 -30.68 9.87 -1.49
CA GLY A 224 -30.95 8.61 -0.82
C GLY A 224 -31.26 7.42 -1.73
N LYS A 225 -31.09 7.56 -3.06
CA LYS A 225 -31.41 6.50 -4.04
C LYS A 225 -30.32 6.38 -5.09
N LEU A 226 -29.34 5.53 -4.87
CA LEU A 226 -28.18 5.32 -5.75
C LEU A 226 -28.22 4.01 -6.54
N ASP A 227 -29.22 3.13 -6.33
CA ASP A 227 -29.28 1.81 -6.98
C ASP A 227 -29.27 1.87 -8.51
N TYR A 228 -29.75 2.97 -9.12
CA TYR A 228 -29.70 3.17 -10.56
C TYR A 228 -28.28 3.16 -11.15
N LEU A 229 -27.25 3.47 -10.35
CA LEU A 229 -25.86 3.44 -10.77
C LEU A 229 -25.37 2.03 -11.11
N LYS A 230 -26.01 0.99 -10.55
CA LYS A 230 -25.69 -0.41 -10.85
C LYS A 230 -25.87 -0.73 -12.34
N GLU A 231 -26.82 -0.08 -13.03
CA GLU A 231 -27.03 -0.21 -14.48
C GLU A 231 -25.88 0.36 -15.30
N LEU A 232 -25.05 1.24 -14.69
CA LEU A 232 -23.93 1.95 -15.32
C LEU A 232 -22.57 1.34 -14.99
N TYR A 233 -22.48 0.37 -14.07
CA TYR A 233 -21.20 -0.23 -13.65
C TYR A 233 -20.41 -0.84 -14.81
N ALA A 234 -21.07 -1.45 -15.78
CA ALA A 234 -20.45 -1.99 -16.97
C ALA A 234 -20.54 -1.07 -18.20
N LYS A 235 -20.86 0.23 -17.99
CA LYS A 235 -20.96 1.26 -19.03
C LYS A 235 -20.28 2.55 -18.56
N PRO A 236 -19.02 2.50 -18.12
CA PRO A 236 -18.37 3.66 -17.53
C PRO A 236 -18.09 4.74 -18.58
N LEU A 237 -18.33 6.00 -18.20
CA LEU A 237 -17.97 7.19 -18.95
C LEU A 237 -17.03 8.05 -18.11
N GLY A 238 -15.82 8.32 -18.61
CA GLY A 238 -14.83 9.12 -17.92
C GLY A 238 -14.02 10.02 -18.87
N ALA A 239 -13.02 10.70 -18.33
CA ALA A 239 -12.14 11.61 -19.06
C ALA A 239 -10.68 11.12 -19.08
N GLY A 240 -10.44 9.85 -18.82
CA GLY A 240 -9.12 9.22 -18.84
C GLY A 240 -8.58 8.98 -20.25
N PRO A 241 -7.35 8.44 -20.36
CA PRO A 241 -6.68 8.22 -21.65
C PRO A 241 -7.35 7.19 -22.55
N TYR A 242 -8.13 6.29 -21.99
CA TYR A 242 -8.86 5.25 -22.75
C TYR A 242 -10.33 5.26 -22.39
N GLN A 243 -11.17 4.83 -23.33
CA GLN A 243 -12.59 4.57 -23.10
C GLN A 243 -12.85 3.07 -23.09
N PHE A 244 -13.70 2.62 -22.19
CA PHE A 244 -14.15 1.24 -22.09
C PHE A 244 -14.95 0.82 -23.32
N THR A 245 -14.72 -0.38 -23.83
CA THR A 245 -15.48 -0.94 -24.94
C THR A 245 -16.23 -2.22 -24.59
N GLU A 246 -15.58 -3.14 -23.88
CA GLU A 246 -16.17 -4.44 -23.57
C GLU A 246 -15.54 -5.09 -22.36
N TYR A 247 -16.34 -5.81 -21.59
CA TYR A 247 -15.90 -6.71 -20.55
C TYR A 247 -16.35 -8.13 -20.87
N LEU A 248 -15.41 -9.05 -21.03
CA LEU A 248 -15.62 -10.48 -21.18
C LEU A 248 -15.22 -11.15 -19.85
N PRO A 249 -16.19 -11.49 -18.97
CA PRO A 249 -15.90 -12.03 -17.66
C PRO A 249 -14.99 -13.26 -17.70
N GLY A 250 -13.95 -13.27 -16.87
CA GLY A 250 -12.97 -14.35 -16.82
C GLY A 250 -11.98 -14.39 -17.99
N GLN A 251 -12.08 -13.44 -18.95
CA GLN A 251 -11.21 -13.40 -20.13
C GLN A 251 -10.43 -12.09 -20.20
N GLU A 252 -11.12 -10.97 -20.50
CA GLU A 252 -10.44 -9.69 -20.71
C GLU A 252 -11.37 -8.49 -20.60
N ILE A 253 -10.77 -7.32 -20.40
CA ILE A 253 -11.42 -6.01 -20.52
C ILE A 253 -10.75 -5.29 -21.68
N ARG A 254 -11.56 -4.72 -22.57
CA ARG A 254 -11.11 -4.03 -23.77
C ARG A 254 -11.36 -2.55 -23.68
N TYR A 255 -10.38 -1.81 -24.17
CA TYR A 255 -10.44 -0.36 -24.23
C TYR A 255 -9.95 0.11 -25.59
N GLN A 256 -10.47 1.27 -26.01
CA GLN A 256 -9.93 2.01 -27.14
C GLN A 256 -9.46 3.39 -26.70
N VAL A 257 -8.59 3.99 -27.50
CA VAL A 257 -8.06 5.32 -27.23
C VAL A 257 -9.18 6.36 -27.05
N ASN A 258 -9.02 7.24 -26.06
CA ASN A 258 -9.85 8.44 -25.95
C ASN A 258 -9.23 9.56 -26.81
N GLU A 259 -9.84 9.85 -27.96
CA GLU A 259 -9.41 10.91 -28.87
C GLU A 259 -9.43 12.31 -28.23
N HIS A 260 -10.21 12.46 -27.16
CA HIS A 260 -10.44 13.73 -26.48
C HIS A 260 -9.59 13.91 -25.22
N TYR A 261 -8.66 12.98 -24.96
CA TYR A 261 -7.85 13.04 -23.74
C TYR A 261 -7.05 14.36 -23.65
N TYR A 262 -7.18 15.07 -22.55
CA TYR A 262 -6.65 16.43 -22.38
C TYR A 262 -5.13 16.57 -22.54
N ALA A 263 -4.39 15.50 -22.26
CA ALA A 263 -2.92 15.48 -22.40
C ALA A 263 -2.46 15.06 -23.81
N GLY A 264 -3.38 14.97 -24.77
CA GLY A 264 -3.15 14.53 -26.14
C GLY A 264 -3.55 13.07 -26.34
N LYS A 265 -3.87 12.70 -27.60
CA LYS A 265 -4.26 11.35 -27.96
C LYS A 265 -3.17 10.35 -27.54
N PRO A 266 -3.52 9.30 -26.76
CA PRO A 266 -2.60 8.21 -26.46
C PRO A 266 -2.00 7.58 -27.74
N LYS A 267 -0.75 7.14 -27.65
CA LYS A 267 -0.01 6.66 -28.83
C LYS A 267 -0.40 5.25 -29.27
N THR A 268 -1.03 4.47 -28.40
CA THR A 268 -1.49 3.11 -28.67
C THR A 268 -3.02 3.09 -28.78
N GLU A 269 -3.55 2.57 -29.88
CA GLU A 269 -4.98 2.61 -30.20
C GLU A 269 -5.83 1.78 -29.24
N LYS A 270 -5.34 0.60 -28.82
CA LYS A 270 -6.09 -0.35 -28.02
C LYS A 270 -5.31 -0.79 -26.79
N LEU A 271 -6.01 -0.90 -25.66
CA LEU A 271 -5.55 -1.52 -24.44
C LEU A 271 -6.41 -2.73 -24.13
N ILE A 272 -5.79 -3.84 -23.75
CA ILE A 272 -6.48 -5.02 -23.22
C ILE A 272 -5.90 -5.34 -21.85
N TYR A 273 -6.78 -5.43 -20.84
CA TYR A 273 -6.45 -6.08 -19.59
C TYR A 273 -6.92 -7.54 -19.64
N LYS A 274 -5.96 -8.45 -19.84
CA LYS A 274 -6.22 -9.89 -19.87
C LYS A 274 -6.36 -10.42 -18.45
N ILE A 275 -7.46 -11.11 -18.17
CA ILE A 275 -7.70 -11.72 -16.86
C ILE A 275 -6.87 -13.00 -16.78
N ILE A 276 -5.99 -13.07 -15.81
CA ILE A 276 -5.02 -14.15 -15.66
C ILE A 276 -5.02 -14.69 -14.22
N ASP A 277 -4.70 -15.96 -14.09
CA ASP A 277 -4.21 -16.53 -12.85
C ASP A 277 -2.73 -16.18 -12.68
N PRO A 278 -2.28 -15.68 -11.52
CA PRO A 278 -0.88 -15.33 -11.27
C PRO A 278 0.11 -16.45 -11.58
N SER A 279 -0.28 -17.73 -11.42
CA SER A 279 0.56 -18.90 -11.72
C SER A 279 0.84 -19.07 -13.22
N THR A 280 0.01 -18.52 -14.11
CA THR A 280 0.16 -18.60 -15.56
C THR A 280 0.85 -17.39 -16.16
N SER A 281 1.09 -16.33 -15.38
CA SER A 281 1.60 -15.04 -15.85
C SER A 281 2.92 -15.16 -16.61
N LEU A 282 3.85 -15.97 -16.10
CA LEU A 282 5.18 -16.15 -16.71
C LEU A 282 5.07 -16.79 -18.10
N GLN A 283 4.30 -17.85 -18.23
CA GLN A 283 4.07 -18.52 -19.51
C GLN A 283 3.39 -17.60 -20.52
N LEU A 284 2.37 -16.84 -20.11
CA LEU A 284 1.66 -15.91 -20.99
C LEU A 284 2.56 -14.75 -21.45
N PHE A 285 3.47 -14.29 -20.59
CA PHE A 285 4.46 -13.30 -20.97
C PHE A 285 5.50 -13.88 -21.94
N GLU A 286 6.02 -15.07 -21.66
CA GLU A 286 6.98 -15.79 -22.50
C GLU A 286 6.44 -16.07 -23.91
N THR A 287 5.17 -16.49 -24.02
CA THR A 287 4.51 -16.77 -25.31
C THR A 287 4.07 -15.50 -26.06
N GLY A 288 4.18 -14.33 -25.43
CA GLY A 288 3.79 -13.06 -26.00
C GLY A 288 2.29 -12.77 -25.98
N ASP A 289 1.53 -13.49 -25.15
CA ASP A 289 0.11 -13.16 -24.87
C ASP A 289 0.00 -11.88 -24.05
N LEU A 290 1.02 -11.56 -23.24
CA LEU A 290 1.14 -10.32 -22.47
C LEU A 290 2.33 -9.49 -22.95
N ASP A 291 2.19 -8.18 -22.92
CA ASP A 291 3.26 -7.21 -23.13
C ASP A 291 3.79 -6.64 -21.81
N TYR A 292 3.02 -6.78 -20.74
CA TYR A 292 3.37 -6.40 -19.36
C TYR A 292 2.78 -7.40 -18.36
N ALA A 293 3.60 -7.77 -17.36
CA ALA A 293 3.15 -8.54 -16.20
C ALA A 293 4.01 -8.24 -14.97
N SER A 294 3.42 -8.48 -13.80
CA SER A 294 4.09 -8.43 -12.50
C SER A 294 4.21 -9.84 -11.91
N PHE A 295 5.31 -10.08 -11.21
CA PHE A 295 5.64 -11.39 -10.64
C PHE A 295 6.10 -11.25 -9.20
N SER A 296 5.86 -12.26 -8.37
CA SER A 296 6.60 -12.45 -7.13
C SER A 296 8.03 -12.86 -7.47
N PRO A 297 9.06 -12.07 -7.13
CA PRO A 297 10.40 -12.37 -7.55
C PRO A 297 11.01 -13.49 -6.70
N ASP A 298 11.64 -14.44 -7.35
CA ASP A 298 12.68 -15.29 -6.83
C ASP A 298 13.82 -15.38 -7.87
N ASP A 299 14.92 -16.05 -7.52
CA ASP A 299 16.09 -16.09 -8.41
C ASP A 299 15.78 -16.78 -9.73
N ASP A 300 14.98 -17.84 -9.68
CA ASP A 300 14.60 -18.62 -10.86
C ASP A 300 13.71 -17.79 -11.79
N THR A 301 12.68 -17.14 -11.24
CA THR A 301 11.78 -16.26 -12.01
C THR A 301 12.55 -15.09 -12.64
N VAL A 302 13.40 -14.41 -11.87
CA VAL A 302 14.17 -13.27 -12.41
C VAL A 302 15.17 -13.74 -13.46
N GLN A 303 15.85 -14.87 -13.25
CA GLN A 303 16.79 -15.43 -14.23
C GLN A 303 16.07 -15.91 -15.48
N HIS A 304 14.90 -16.54 -15.35
CA HIS A 304 14.08 -16.96 -16.48
C HIS A 304 13.64 -15.75 -17.32
N LEU A 305 13.09 -14.71 -16.69
CA LEU A 305 12.71 -13.47 -17.38
C LEU A 305 13.91 -12.84 -18.13
N LYS A 306 15.10 -12.85 -17.53
CA LYS A 306 16.33 -12.39 -18.20
C LYS A 306 16.71 -13.24 -19.40
N SER A 307 16.56 -14.57 -19.29
CA SER A 307 16.90 -15.52 -20.37
C SER A 307 16.03 -15.36 -21.61
N LEU A 308 14.81 -14.79 -21.48
CA LEU A 308 13.94 -14.48 -22.62
C LEU A 308 14.59 -13.47 -23.59
N GLY A 309 15.50 -12.64 -23.12
CA GLY A 309 16.28 -11.71 -23.93
C GLY A 309 15.50 -10.49 -24.43
N PHE A 310 14.19 -10.57 -24.59
CA PHE A 310 13.35 -9.47 -25.11
C PHE A 310 12.69 -8.61 -24.03
N ALA A 311 12.79 -8.99 -22.75
CA ALA A 311 12.12 -8.30 -21.65
C ALA A 311 12.99 -7.24 -20.99
N ASN A 312 12.44 -6.05 -20.77
CA ASN A 312 12.94 -5.10 -19.78
C ASN A 312 12.35 -5.48 -18.43
N ILE A 313 13.19 -5.65 -17.42
CA ILE A 313 12.75 -6.12 -16.09
C ILE A 313 13.14 -5.08 -15.06
N SER A 314 12.22 -4.77 -14.16
CA SER A 314 12.50 -3.98 -12.94
C SER A 314 12.10 -4.78 -11.72
N VAL A 315 13.00 -4.87 -10.73
CA VAL A 315 12.73 -5.46 -9.42
C VAL A 315 12.78 -4.35 -8.40
N SER A 316 11.65 -4.06 -7.77
CA SER A 316 11.51 -2.92 -6.85
C SER A 316 10.57 -3.24 -5.69
N VAL A 317 10.73 -2.53 -4.58
CA VAL A 317 9.80 -2.65 -3.45
C VAL A 317 8.43 -2.15 -3.82
N VAL A 318 7.43 -2.84 -3.30
CA VAL A 318 6.02 -2.46 -3.41
C VAL A 318 5.60 -1.52 -2.28
N ASN A 319 4.57 -0.75 -2.54
CA ASN A 319 4.02 0.19 -1.55
C ASN A 319 3.00 -0.50 -0.64
N ASP A 320 3.44 -1.60 -0.01
CA ASP A 320 2.69 -2.34 0.99
C ASP A 320 3.62 -2.89 2.09
N TYR A 321 3.06 -3.51 3.12
CA TYR A 321 3.78 -4.29 4.11
C TYR A 321 2.88 -5.34 4.73
N GLY A 322 3.51 -6.43 5.21
CA GLY A 322 2.82 -7.50 5.93
C GLY A 322 2.95 -7.35 7.43
N LEU A 323 1.89 -7.68 8.16
CA LEU A 323 1.83 -7.60 9.60
C LEU A 323 0.94 -8.68 10.21
N VAL A 324 1.05 -8.86 11.52
CA VAL A 324 0.13 -9.66 12.33
C VAL A 324 -0.53 -8.74 13.34
N TYR A 325 -1.85 -8.63 13.30
CA TYR A 325 -2.62 -7.90 14.31
C TYR A 325 -2.52 -8.60 15.67
N VAL A 326 -2.37 -7.79 16.71
CA VAL A 326 -2.44 -8.21 18.12
C VAL A 326 -3.70 -7.58 18.72
N ASN A 327 -4.55 -8.39 19.33
CA ASN A 327 -5.79 -7.90 19.92
C ASN A 327 -5.57 -7.43 21.37
N HIS A 328 -5.34 -6.14 21.56
CA HIS A 328 -5.09 -5.53 22.87
C HIS A 328 -6.30 -5.53 23.83
N LYS A 329 -7.48 -5.98 23.36
CA LYS A 329 -8.63 -6.22 24.26
C LYS A 329 -8.52 -7.56 24.98
N ARG A 330 -7.67 -8.48 24.50
CA ARG A 330 -7.40 -9.76 25.17
C ARG A 330 -6.45 -9.55 26.36
N PRO A 331 -6.72 -10.17 27.51
CA PRO A 331 -5.94 -9.96 28.75
C PRO A 331 -4.42 -10.09 28.62
N PRO A 332 -3.85 -11.09 27.89
CA PRO A 332 -2.41 -11.19 27.78
C PRO A 332 -1.77 -9.94 27.15
N PHE A 333 -2.42 -9.34 26.13
CA PHE A 333 -1.85 -8.27 25.31
C PHE A 333 -2.14 -6.86 25.84
N GLN A 334 -2.83 -6.72 26.97
CA GLN A 334 -2.99 -5.46 27.67
C GLN A 334 -1.68 -5.00 28.34
N ASP A 335 -0.77 -5.93 28.61
CA ASP A 335 0.59 -5.63 29.05
C ASP A 335 1.52 -5.54 27.84
N LYS A 336 2.08 -4.35 27.58
CA LYS A 336 3.00 -4.12 26.47
C LYS A 336 4.21 -5.06 26.45
N LYS A 337 4.65 -5.56 27.63
CA LYS A 337 5.76 -6.50 27.73
C LYS A 337 5.44 -7.82 27.02
N VAL A 338 4.18 -8.25 27.03
CA VAL A 338 3.75 -9.46 26.29
C VAL A 338 3.83 -9.21 24.80
N SER A 339 3.32 -8.06 24.31
CA SER A 339 3.42 -7.70 22.89
C SER A 339 4.88 -7.57 22.44
N GLN A 340 5.75 -6.95 23.25
CA GLN A 340 7.18 -6.88 22.98
C GLN A 340 7.83 -8.27 22.97
N ALA A 341 7.44 -9.16 23.92
CA ALA A 341 7.96 -10.53 23.99
C ALA A 341 7.58 -11.35 22.75
N LEU A 342 6.35 -11.18 22.22
CA LEU A 342 5.94 -11.82 20.96
C LEU A 342 6.87 -11.44 19.81
N ILE A 343 7.31 -10.18 19.74
CA ILE A 343 8.16 -9.72 18.63
C ILE A 343 9.62 -10.18 18.84
N TYR A 344 10.17 -10.04 20.06
CA TYR A 344 11.52 -10.53 20.35
C TYR A 344 11.64 -12.06 20.25
N GLY A 345 10.56 -12.79 20.58
CA GLY A 345 10.51 -14.23 20.52
C GLY A 345 10.20 -14.81 19.14
N LEU A 346 10.07 -13.98 18.11
CA LEU A 346 9.75 -14.41 16.75
C LEU A 346 10.90 -14.07 15.79
N ASP A 347 11.45 -15.09 15.14
CA ASP A 347 12.46 -14.90 14.09
C ASP A 347 11.79 -14.40 12.79
N ARG A 348 11.53 -13.09 12.75
CA ARG A 348 10.94 -12.43 11.58
C ARG A 348 11.85 -12.51 10.35
N GLN A 349 13.18 -12.53 10.56
CA GLN A 349 14.12 -12.66 9.46
C GLN A 349 14.00 -14.03 8.79
N LYS A 350 13.88 -15.12 9.58
CA LYS A 350 13.64 -16.47 9.04
C LYS A 350 12.34 -16.53 8.24
N ILE A 351 11.27 -15.88 8.71
CA ILE A 351 9.99 -15.79 7.95
C ILE A 351 10.19 -15.09 6.60
N VAL A 352 10.89 -13.95 6.60
CA VAL A 352 11.18 -13.20 5.39
C VAL A 352 12.07 -13.98 4.43
N ASP A 353 13.11 -14.62 4.93
CA ASP A 353 14.06 -15.42 4.14
C ASP A 353 13.36 -16.63 3.49
N VAL A 354 12.43 -17.30 4.20
CA VAL A 354 11.65 -18.42 3.64
C VAL A 354 10.68 -17.94 2.58
N ARG A 355 9.90 -16.87 2.89
CA ARG A 355 8.81 -16.39 2.02
C ARG A 355 9.29 -15.63 0.79
N PHE A 356 10.30 -14.78 0.95
CA PHE A 356 10.71 -13.84 -0.09
C PHE A 356 12.19 -13.98 -0.46
N LYS A 357 12.93 -14.87 0.19
CA LYS A 357 14.39 -15.01 -0.01
C LYS A 357 15.06 -13.63 0.10
N ARG A 358 15.92 -13.25 -0.84
CA ARG A 358 16.57 -11.93 -0.88
C ARG A 358 15.69 -10.77 -1.37
N TYR A 359 14.42 -11.05 -1.67
CA TYR A 359 13.46 -10.07 -2.22
C TYR A 359 12.48 -9.54 -1.18
N GLY A 360 12.76 -9.79 0.09
CA GLY A 360 12.03 -9.24 1.21
C GLY A 360 12.97 -8.69 2.28
N GLU A 361 12.43 -7.83 3.13
CA GLU A 361 13.11 -7.24 4.29
C GLU A 361 12.17 -7.24 5.49
N VAL A 362 12.72 -7.31 6.70
CA VAL A 362 11.92 -7.18 7.93
C VAL A 362 11.38 -5.77 8.04
N ALA A 363 10.08 -5.63 8.21
CA ALA A 363 9.44 -4.33 8.42
C ALA A 363 9.62 -3.86 9.87
N ASN A 364 10.02 -2.60 10.04
CA ASN A 364 10.20 -1.99 11.35
C ASN A 364 9.30 -0.78 11.60
N VAL A 365 8.73 -0.19 10.54
CA VAL A 365 7.78 0.92 10.61
C VAL A 365 6.57 0.65 9.73
N PRO A 366 5.36 1.17 10.08
CA PRO A 366 4.12 0.89 9.38
C PRO A 366 3.94 1.73 8.11
N VAL A 367 4.97 1.77 7.30
CA VAL A 367 4.97 2.44 5.98
C VAL A 367 6.06 1.82 5.11
N SER A 368 5.77 1.66 3.82
CA SER A 368 6.76 1.10 2.89
C SER A 368 7.98 2.03 2.71
N PRO A 369 9.18 1.46 2.49
CA PRO A 369 10.39 2.24 2.17
C PRO A 369 10.28 3.16 0.95
N VAL A 370 9.30 2.96 0.07
CA VAL A 370 9.05 3.85 -1.08
C VAL A 370 8.27 5.11 -0.71
N SER A 371 7.68 5.15 0.47
CA SER A 371 6.93 6.32 0.96
C SER A 371 7.87 7.46 1.35
N TRP A 372 7.46 8.67 1.04
CA TRP A 372 8.14 9.88 1.51
C TRP A 372 8.23 10.00 3.04
N ALA A 373 7.33 9.31 3.77
CA ALA A 373 7.27 9.33 5.23
C ALA A 373 8.15 8.24 5.87
N TYR A 374 8.80 7.40 5.08
CA TYR A 374 9.66 6.35 5.64
C TYR A 374 10.85 6.94 6.38
N ASP A 375 10.99 6.56 7.65
CA ASP A 375 12.15 6.81 8.48
C ASP A 375 12.14 5.83 9.66
N ASP A 376 13.08 4.89 9.71
CA ASP A 376 13.20 3.89 10.75
C ASP A 376 14.34 4.16 11.74
N LYS A 377 14.97 5.34 11.66
CA LYS A 377 16.07 5.72 12.56
C LYS A 377 15.60 5.83 14.00
N GLY A 378 16.29 5.14 14.90
CA GLY A 378 15.98 5.12 16.32
C GLY A 378 14.68 4.40 16.68
N VAL A 379 14.09 3.64 15.74
CA VAL A 379 12.97 2.73 16.02
C VAL A 379 13.54 1.41 16.57
N ASN A 380 12.89 0.85 17.59
CA ASN A 380 13.26 -0.46 18.11
C ASN A 380 13.00 -1.53 17.04
N ARG A 381 14.07 -2.19 16.59
CA ARG A 381 14.01 -3.17 15.50
C ARG A 381 13.64 -4.58 15.95
N TYR A 382 13.60 -4.83 17.26
CA TYR A 382 13.23 -6.15 17.79
C TYR A 382 14.00 -7.31 17.14
N ALA A 383 15.33 -7.25 17.13
CA ALA A 383 16.15 -8.38 16.71
C ALA A 383 15.75 -9.64 17.50
N PHE A 384 15.68 -10.81 16.83
CA PHE A 384 15.28 -12.06 17.45
C PHE A 384 16.11 -12.35 18.69
N ASN A 385 15.45 -12.43 19.84
CA ASN A 385 16.10 -12.62 21.15
C ASN A 385 15.14 -13.35 22.11
N PRO A 386 15.11 -14.69 22.06
CA PRO A 386 14.24 -15.49 22.93
C PRO A 386 14.48 -15.25 24.42
N GLU A 387 15.72 -15.02 24.85
CA GLU A 387 16.04 -14.79 26.26
C GLU A 387 15.44 -13.45 26.76
N LYS A 388 15.50 -12.41 25.93
CA LYS A 388 14.82 -11.14 26.24
C LYS A 388 13.30 -11.32 26.27
N ALA A 389 12.74 -12.12 25.38
CA ALA A 389 11.32 -12.44 25.37
C ALA A 389 10.89 -13.17 26.65
N LYS A 390 11.65 -14.19 27.07
CA LYS A 390 11.43 -14.93 28.34
C LYS A 390 11.44 -13.98 29.53
N LYS A 391 12.44 -13.10 29.62
CA LYS A 391 12.55 -12.09 30.68
C LYS A 391 11.33 -11.16 30.73
N LEU A 392 10.88 -10.64 29.58
CA LEU A 392 9.70 -9.79 29.50
C LEU A 392 8.43 -10.51 29.95
N LEU A 393 8.27 -11.79 29.62
CA LEU A 393 7.15 -12.60 30.08
C LEU A 393 7.21 -12.86 31.58
N ASP A 394 8.42 -13.10 32.13
CA ASP A 394 8.62 -13.22 33.60
C ASP A 394 8.24 -11.92 34.34
N GLU A 395 8.67 -10.78 33.80
CA GLU A 395 8.34 -9.46 34.35
C GLU A 395 6.85 -9.12 34.22
N ALA A 396 6.16 -9.67 33.20
CA ALA A 396 4.71 -9.56 33.03
C ALA A 396 3.94 -10.54 33.94
N GLY A 397 4.65 -11.38 34.71
CA GLY A 397 4.08 -12.32 35.67
C GLY A 397 3.67 -13.68 35.08
N TRP A 398 4.07 -13.97 33.86
CA TRP A 398 3.86 -15.27 33.22
C TRP A 398 4.98 -16.23 33.59
N LYS A 399 4.70 -17.26 34.41
CA LYS A 399 5.68 -18.24 34.91
C LYS A 399 5.58 -19.55 34.15
N THR A 400 6.70 -20.21 33.90
CA THR A 400 6.76 -21.52 33.23
C THR A 400 6.01 -22.57 34.03
N GLY A 401 4.99 -23.17 33.41
CA GLY A 401 4.23 -24.29 33.98
C GLY A 401 4.96 -25.64 33.88
N LYS A 402 4.35 -26.68 34.41
CA LYS A 402 4.94 -28.04 34.45
C LYS A 402 5.12 -28.67 33.06
N ASP A 403 4.29 -28.25 32.09
CA ASP A 403 4.33 -28.70 30.70
C ASP A 403 5.14 -27.78 29.78
N GLY A 404 5.87 -26.82 30.36
CA GLY A 404 6.66 -25.85 29.60
C GLY A 404 5.86 -24.63 29.11
N VAL A 405 4.54 -24.68 29.13
CA VAL A 405 3.70 -23.53 28.77
C VAL A 405 3.59 -22.56 29.94
N ARG A 406 3.78 -21.29 29.70
CA ARG A 406 3.67 -20.25 30.74
C ARG A 406 2.23 -20.10 31.22
N GLU A 407 2.09 -19.79 32.51
CA GLU A 407 0.80 -19.58 33.14
C GLU A 407 0.80 -18.35 34.06
N LYS A 408 -0.35 -17.71 34.19
CA LYS A 408 -0.61 -16.60 35.09
C LYS A 408 -2.04 -16.70 35.62
N ASN A 409 -2.20 -16.66 36.96
CA ASN A 409 -3.49 -16.77 37.63
C ASN A 409 -4.29 -18.03 37.17
N GLY A 410 -3.61 -19.18 37.02
CA GLY A 410 -4.20 -20.43 36.61
C GLY A 410 -4.60 -20.53 35.14
N LYS A 411 -4.25 -19.53 34.32
CA LYS A 411 -4.50 -19.55 32.86
C LYS A 411 -3.18 -19.73 32.11
N LYS A 412 -3.17 -20.67 31.18
CA LYS A 412 -2.03 -20.90 30.27
C LYS A 412 -1.94 -19.81 29.22
N LEU A 413 -0.72 -19.50 28.78
CA LEU A 413 -0.47 -18.57 27.68
C LEU A 413 -0.63 -19.33 26.36
N GLU A 414 -1.89 -19.58 26.00
CA GLU A 414 -2.31 -20.13 24.72
C GLU A 414 -2.86 -19.00 23.86
N ILE A 415 -2.39 -18.91 22.61
CA ILE A 415 -2.66 -17.81 21.69
C ILE A 415 -3.17 -18.38 20.38
N SER A 416 -4.39 -17.99 19.96
CA SER A 416 -4.90 -18.32 18.64
C SER A 416 -4.26 -17.43 17.57
N TYR A 417 -4.00 -18.00 16.39
CA TYR A 417 -3.50 -17.29 15.23
C TYR A 417 -4.37 -17.61 14.03
N TYR A 418 -5.02 -16.60 13.46
CA TYR A 418 -5.91 -16.74 12.31
C TYR A 418 -5.22 -16.31 11.02
N THR A 419 -5.46 -17.08 9.96
CA THR A 419 -4.97 -16.81 8.61
C THR A 419 -5.88 -17.44 7.58
N SER A 420 -6.02 -16.80 6.43
CA SER A 420 -6.70 -17.37 5.25
C SER A 420 -5.74 -18.11 4.31
N LYS A 421 -4.47 -18.18 4.66
CA LYS A 421 -3.44 -18.81 3.84
C LYS A 421 -3.11 -20.21 4.38
N ALA A 422 -3.46 -21.26 3.62
CA ALA A 422 -3.26 -22.65 4.04
C ALA A 422 -1.78 -23.03 4.21
N ASP A 423 -0.89 -22.45 3.40
CA ASP A 423 0.56 -22.67 3.39
C ASP A 423 1.32 -21.48 4.01
N ASP A 424 0.79 -20.94 5.11
CA ASP A 424 1.40 -19.78 5.77
C ASP A 424 2.72 -20.13 6.45
N ASP A 425 3.83 -19.65 5.89
CA ASP A 425 5.19 -19.84 6.40
C ASP A 425 5.39 -19.32 7.84
N PHE A 426 4.52 -18.43 8.29
CA PHE A 426 4.51 -17.94 9.67
C PHE A 426 4.25 -19.07 10.67
N ILE A 427 3.33 -19.99 10.36
CA ILE A 427 2.86 -21.01 11.30
C ILE A 427 3.98 -21.91 11.84
N PRO A 428 4.77 -22.62 10.99
CA PRO A 428 5.81 -23.53 11.50
C PRO A 428 6.89 -22.78 12.29
N ILE A 429 7.31 -21.61 11.83
CA ILE A 429 8.36 -20.82 12.49
C ILE A 429 7.86 -20.25 13.82
N ALA A 430 6.66 -19.66 13.85
CA ALA A 430 6.09 -19.10 15.06
C ALA A 430 5.77 -20.18 16.10
N LYS A 431 5.28 -21.37 15.69
CA LYS A 431 5.06 -22.50 16.64
C LYS A 431 6.34 -22.91 17.34
N GLU A 432 7.44 -23.07 16.60
CA GLU A 432 8.75 -23.42 17.16
C GLU A 432 9.25 -22.31 18.10
N ASN A 433 9.29 -21.08 17.62
CA ASN A 433 9.83 -19.95 18.36
C ASN A 433 9.03 -19.62 19.63
N TYR A 434 7.71 -19.66 19.54
CA TYR A 434 6.84 -19.36 20.69
C TYR A 434 6.86 -20.50 21.72
N ALA A 435 6.96 -21.76 21.29
CA ALA A 435 7.15 -22.89 22.22
C ALA A 435 8.44 -22.73 23.03
N ASP A 436 9.56 -22.29 22.43
CA ASP A 436 10.81 -22.04 23.13
C ASP A 436 10.70 -21.00 24.25
N ILE A 437 9.83 -20.01 24.10
CA ILE A 437 9.58 -18.99 25.13
C ILE A 437 8.38 -19.29 26.03
N GLY A 438 7.78 -20.49 25.90
CA GLY A 438 6.69 -20.99 26.75
C GLY A 438 5.29 -20.50 26.32
N ILE A 439 5.09 -20.19 25.05
CA ILE A 439 3.77 -19.81 24.47
C ILE A 439 3.26 -20.95 23.61
N SER A 440 2.00 -21.37 23.82
CA SER A 440 1.31 -22.35 22.98
C SER A 440 0.54 -21.64 21.86
N LEU A 441 1.05 -21.67 20.62
CA LEU A 441 0.37 -21.11 19.46
C LEU A 441 -0.64 -22.10 18.88
N LYS A 442 -1.88 -21.66 18.66
CA LYS A 442 -3.01 -22.43 18.11
C LYS A 442 -3.41 -21.81 16.75
N PRO A 443 -2.81 -22.24 15.65
CA PRO A 443 -3.17 -21.72 14.33
C PRO A 443 -4.53 -22.30 13.88
N GLU A 444 -5.35 -21.43 13.25
CA GLU A 444 -6.60 -21.76 12.62
C GLU A 444 -6.62 -21.16 11.22
N VAL A 445 -6.72 -22.03 10.20
CA VAL A 445 -6.88 -21.61 8.80
C VAL A 445 -8.36 -21.56 8.46
N MET A 446 -8.80 -20.46 7.88
CA MET A 446 -10.21 -20.25 7.52
C MET A 446 -10.31 -19.51 6.18
N ASP A 447 -11.51 -19.39 5.61
CA ASP A 447 -11.69 -18.52 4.44
C ASP A 447 -11.52 -17.04 4.79
N PHE A 448 -11.12 -16.23 3.79
CA PHE A 448 -10.78 -14.82 3.98
C PHE A 448 -11.94 -14.01 4.59
N ASN A 449 -13.18 -14.24 4.16
CA ASN A 449 -14.32 -13.47 4.66
C ASN A 449 -14.61 -13.77 6.13
N THR A 450 -14.45 -15.03 6.53
CA THR A 450 -14.56 -15.46 7.93
C THR A 450 -13.45 -14.83 8.78
N GLU A 451 -12.21 -14.81 8.29
CA GLU A 451 -11.10 -14.15 8.96
C GLU A 451 -11.37 -12.65 9.18
N VAL A 452 -11.79 -11.95 8.13
CA VAL A 452 -12.13 -10.53 8.19
C VAL A 452 -13.27 -10.25 9.17
N ALA A 453 -14.32 -11.08 9.18
CA ALA A 453 -15.43 -10.95 10.12
C ALA A 453 -14.95 -11.10 11.57
N LYS A 454 -14.13 -12.11 11.87
CA LYS A 454 -13.55 -12.29 13.22
C LYS A 454 -12.64 -11.13 13.64
N ILE A 455 -11.87 -10.57 12.71
CA ILE A 455 -11.03 -9.39 12.97
C ILE A 455 -11.93 -8.18 13.32
N ASN A 456 -12.94 -7.91 12.53
CA ASN A 456 -13.85 -6.77 12.75
C ASN A 456 -14.60 -6.90 14.09
N ASP A 457 -15.02 -8.12 14.45
CA ASP A 457 -15.69 -8.43 15.72
C ASP A 457 -14.71 -8.54 16.90
N LYS A 458 -13.40 -8.37 16.67
CA LYS A 458 -12.32 -8.51 17.67
C LYS A 458 -12.32 -9.89 18.35
N GLN A 459 -12.67 -10.94 17.60
CA GLN A 459 -12.74 -12.33 18.07
C GLN A 459 -11.48 -13.12 17.70
N TYR A 460 -10.32 -12.55 17.90
CA TYR A 460 -9.02 -13.17 17.63
C TYR A 460 -8.01 -12.81 18.72
N ASP A 461 -6.88 -13.51 18.77
CA ASP A 461 -5.71 -13.12 19.55
C ASP A 461 -4.66 -12.52 18.61
N LEU A 462 -4.24 -13.27 17.60
CA LEU A 462 -3.39 -12.83 16.49
C LEU A 462 -4.10 -13.12 15.17
N ALA A 463 -3.93 -12.24 14.18
CA ALA A 463 -4.47 -12.46 12.83
C ALA A 463 -3.51 -11.91 11.76
N ALA A 464 -3.28 -12.69 10.69
CA ALA A 464 -2.41 -12.29 9.58
C ALA A 464 -3.10 -11.24 8.71
N VAL A 465 -2.39 -10.16 8.36
CA VAL A 465 -2.91 -9.10 7.50
C VAL A 465 -1.81 -8.56 6.59
N SER A 466 -2.18 -8.21 5.37
CA SER A 466 -1.33 -7.39 4.49
C SER A 466 -2.05 -6.09 4.20
N THR A 467 -1.31 -4.99 4.13
CA THR A 467 -1.86 -3.73 3.66
C THR A 467 -2.01 -3.75 2.15
N SER A 468 -2.91 -2.96 1.63
CA SER A 468 -2.97 -2.62 0.21
C SER A 468 -2.12 -1.38 -0.07
N GLN A 469 -2.10 -0.95 -1.33
CA GLN A 469 -1.43 0.27 -1.78
C GLN A 469 -1.76 1.47 -0.87
N ILE A 470 -0.72 2.10 -0.32
CA ILE A 470 -0.83 3.19 0.65
C ILE A 470 -0.62 4.51 -0.09
N LEU A 471 -1.64 5.34 -0.16
CA LEU A 471 -1.57 6.65 -0.83
C LEU A 471 -1.06 7.73 0.12
N ASP A 472 -1.50 7.68 1.38
CA ASP A 472 -1.04 8.59 2.42
C ASP A 472 -0.59 7.80 3.67
N PRO A 473 0.51 8.17 4.33
CA PRO A 473 0.98 7.49 5.54
C PRO A 473 -0.05 7.43 6.67
N ASN A 474 -1.01 8.37 6.70
CA ASN A 474 -2.07 8.36 7.70
C ASN A 474 -3.05 7.21 7.52
N ASP A 475 -3.23 6.68 6.31
CA ASP A 475 -4.21 5.61 6.00
C ASP A 475 -4.04 4.36 6.86
N THR A 476 -2.80 4.05 7.25
CA THR A 476 -2.50 2.87 8.05
C THR A 476 -2.49 3.12 9.55
N VAL A 477 -2.12 4.33 9.98
CA VAL A 477 -1.96 4.66 11.40
C VAL A 477 -3.20 5.29 12.03
N GLU A 478 -4.08 5.94 11.27
CA GLU A 478 -5.30 6.56 11.81
C GLU A 478 -6.21 5.55 12.51
N LYS A 479 -6.26 4.32 11.99
CA LYS A 479 -7.03 3.21 12.58
C LYS A 479 -6.50 2.74 13.93
N LEU A 480 -5.28 3.16 14.32
CA LEU A 480 -4.70 2.86 15.64
C LEU A 480 -5.15 3.85 16.71
N ALA A 481 -5.71 5.00 16.31
CA ALA A 481 -6.17 6.00 17.28
C ALA A 481 -7.22 5.41 18.23
N SER A 482 -7.09 5.75 19.52
CA SER A 482 -8.01 5.29 20.55
C SER A 482 -9.44 5.70 20.23
N GLY A 483 -10.37 4.76 20.25
CA GLY A 483 -11.77 5.02 19.95
C GLY A 483 -12.09 5.16 18.45
N HIS A 484 -11.13 5.03 17.53
CA HIS A 484 -11.44 5.02 16.11
C HIS A 484 -12.37 3.82 15.77
N PRO A 485 -13.45 4.00 14.99
CA PRO A 485 -14.43 2.93 14.71
C PRO A 485 -13.78 1.67 14.12
N ASN A 486 -12.79 1.85 13.25
CA ASN A 486 -12.06 0.77 12.58
C ASN A 486 -10.78 0.34 13.33
N ASN A 487 -10.65 0.69 14.63
CA ASN A 487 -9.55 0.19 15.47
C ASN A 487 -9.84 -1.27 15.87
N VAL A 488 -9.55 -2.19 14.98
CA VAL A 488 -9.78 -3.63 15.19
C VAL A 488 -8.82 -4.24 16.22
N THR A 489 -7.66 -3.63 16.43
CA THR A 489 -6.66 -4.10 17.41
C THR A 489 -7.03 -3.75 18.85
N GLY A 490 -7.89 -2.75 19.05
CA GLY A 490 -8.20 -2.22 20.37
C GLY A 490 -7.01 -1.54 21.07
N TYR A 491 -5.97 -1.19 20.30
CA TYR A 491 -4.82 -0.43 20.76
C TYR A 491 -5.24 0.93 21.30
N SER A 492 -4.58 1.39 22.35
CA SER A 492 -4.84 2.71 22.95
C SER A 492 -3.54 3.27 23.52
N ASN A 493 -3.12 4.41 22.98
CA ASN A 493 -1.91 5.10 23.42
C ASN A 493 -2.09 6.62 23.21
N PRO A 494 -2.29 7.40 24.30
CA PRO A 494 -2.54 8.84 24.19
C PRO A 494 -1.42 9.64 23.51
N LYS A 495 -0.17 9.14 23.54
CA LYS A 495 0.94 9.80 22.84
C LYS A 495 0.88 9.53 21.33
N ALA A 496 0.58 8.29 20.95
CA ALA A 496 0.34 7.93 19.56
C ALA A 496 -0.87 8.70 18.99
N ASP A 497 -1.98 8.79 19.74
CA ASP A 497 -3.20 9.52 19.34
C ASP A 497 -2.88 10.97 18.96
N ARG A 498 -2.13 11.68 19.84
CA ARG A 498 -1.73 13.07 19.56
C ARG A 498 -0.85 13.19 18.31
N LEU A 499 0.05 12.23 18.07
CA LEU A 499 0.92 12.26 16.90
C LEU A 499 0.15 11.92 15.61
N ILE A 500 -0.79 10.98 15.67
CA ILE A 500 -1.69 10.64 14.55
C ILE A 500 -2.53 11.86 14.20
N GLU A 501 -3.18 12.49 15.17
CA GLU A 501 -3.99 13.70 14.95
C GLU A 501 -3.15 14.86 14.37
N LYS A 502 -1.96 15.09 14.94
CA LYS A 502 -1.04 16.12 14.45
C LYS A 502 -0.58 15.86 13.02
N GLY A 503 -0.26 14.60 12.67
CA GLY A 503 0.11 14.19 11.32
C GLY A 503 -1.03 14.38 10.32
N ALA A 504 -2.26 14.02 10.72
CA ALA A 504 -3.45 14.22 9.91
C ALA A 504 -3.81 15.70 9.70
N GLY A 505 -3.53 16.57 10.68
CA GLY A 505 -3.83 18.01 10.64
C GLY A 505 -2.69 18.90 10.10
N THR A 506 -1.60 18.33 9.58
CA THR A 506 -0.45 19.08 9.05
C THR A 506 -0.35 18.88 7.54
N LEU A 507 -0.35 19.96 6.73
CA LEU A 507 -0.24 19.87 5.27
C LEU A 507 1.22 19.83 4.78
N ASP A 508 2.14 20.45 5.50
CA ASP A 508 3.56 20.50 5.13
C ASP A 508 4.20 19.10 5.24
N ILE A 509 4.66 18.57 4.11
CA ILE A 509 5.21 17.21 4.01
C ILE A 509 6.44 17.02 4.90
N SER A 510 7.32 18.02 4.99
CA SER A 510 8.55 17.94 5.80
C SER A 510 8.22 17.85 7.28
N LYS A 511 7.30 18.69 7.75
CA LYS A 511 6.80 18.63 9.14
C LYS A 511 6.05 17.33 9.43
N ARG A 512 5.25 16.85 8.48
CA ARG A 512 4.57 15.56 8.60
C ARG A 512 5.57 14.41 8.74
N LYS A 513 6.65 14.41 7.96
CA LYS A 513 7.71 13.39 8.06
C LYS A 513 8.29 13.34 9.47
N GLU A 514 8.60 14.48 10.07
CA GLU A 514 9.10 14.54 11.45
C GLU A 514 8.08 14.02 12.48
N ILE A 515 6.79 14.33 12.29
CA ILE A 515 5.71 13.84 13.16
C ILE A 515 5.59 12.31 13.04
N TYR A 516 5.59 11.77 11.82
CA TYR A 516 5.52 10.32 11.62
C TYR A 516 6.76 9.60 12.15
N HIS A 517 7.95 10.19 12.03
CA HIS A 517 9.15 9.62 12.64
C HIS A 517 9.01 9.51 14.18
N GLN A 518 8.45 10.54 14.83
CA GLN A 518 8.16 10.47 16.26
C GLN A 518 7.10 9.40 16.57
N LEU A 519 6.07 9.28 15.74
CA LEU A 519 5.03 8.26 15.88
C LEU A 519 5.62 6.84 15.72
N TYR A 520 6.45 6.61 14.72
CA TYR A 520 7.04 5.28 14.49
C TYR A 520 7.94 4.84 15.64
N ARG A 521 8.69 5.76 16.25
CA ARG A 521 9.45 5.45 17.48
C ARG A 521 8.51 5.10 18.64
N GLU A 522 7.40 5.84 18.80
CA GLU A 522 6.40 5.51 19.83
C GLU A 522 5.76 4.14 19.61
N LEU A 523 5.40 3.82 18.36
CA LEU A 523 4.85 2.51 18.01
C LEU A 523 5.90 1.39 18.13
N GLY A 524 7.18 1.70 17.95
CA GLY A 524 8.28 0.78 18.22
C GLY A 524 8.43 0.45 19.72
N GLU A 525 8.21 1.42 20.61
CA GLU A 525 8.27 1.20 22.06
C GLU A 525 6.99 0.58 22.62
N ASN A 526 5.85 0.85 22.01
CA ASN A 526 4.52 0.36 22.38
C ASN A 526 3.83 -0.25 21.16
N PRO A 527 4.22 -1.48 20.76
CA PRO A 527 3.81 -2.04 19.48
C PRO A 527 2.32 -2.41 19.44
N PRO A 528 1.56 -1.88 18.45
CA PRO A 528 0.15 -2.22 18.26
C PRO A 528 -0.05 -3.55 17.53
N TYR A 529 0.98 -4.03 16.84
CA TYR A 529 0.98 -5.23 16.00
C TYR A 529 2.43 -5.69 15.76
N ILE A 530 2.58 -6.86 15.14
CA ILE A 530 3.88 -7.40 14.75
C ILE A 530 4.08 -7.07 13.27
N LEU A 531 4.98 -6.15 12.95
CA LEU A 531 5.40 -5.90 11.56
C LEU A 531 6.26 -7.06 11.09
N ILE A 532 5.99 -7.61 9.90
CA ILE A 532 6.68 -8.78 9.38
C ILE A 532 7.64 -8.40 8.25
N HIS A 533 7.12 -7.85 7.14
CA HIS A 533 7.94 -7.68 5.94
C HIS A 533 7.58 -6.48 5.08
N TYR A 534 8.61 -6.00 4.37
CA TYR A 534 8.47 -5.35 3.07
C TYR A 534 8.85 -6.35 2.00
N ARG A 535 8.19 -6.30 0.84
CA ARG A 535 8.45 -7.21 -0.28
C ARG A 535 8.76 -6.46 -1.57
N GLN A 536 9.41 -7.15 -2.50
CA GLN A 536 9.64 -6.65 -3.85
C GLN A 536 8.67 -7.31 -4.84
N SER A 537 8.54 -6.68 -6.01
CA SER A 537 7.87 -7.23 -7.18
C SER A 537 8.82 -7.14 -8.37
N ALA A 538 8.84 -8.16 -9.21
CA ALA A 538 9.46 -8.10 -10.52
C ALA A 538 8.39 -7.70 -11.53
N ARG A 539 8.68 -6.69 -12.35
CA ARG A 539 7.83 -6.22 -13.45
C ARG A 539 8.57 -6.44 -14.75
N ALA A 540 7.93 -7.10 -15.70
CA ALA A 540 8.49 -7.34 -17.02
C ALA A 540 7.68 -6.63 -18.09
N VAL A 541 8.37 -5.95 -18.99
CA VAL A 541 7.82 -5.19 -20.12
C VAL A 541 8.46 -5.69 -21.41
N SER A 542 7.66 -6.07 -22.40
CA SER A 542 8.14 -6.48 -23.72
C SER A 542 8.97 -5.38 -24.38
N GLY A 543 10.08 -5.76 -25.02
CA GLY A 543 11.03 -4.83 -25.64
C GLY A 543 10.43 -3.91 -26.69
N LYS A 544 9.32 -4.30 -27.34
CA LYS A 544 8.56 -3.46 -28.29
C LYS A 544 7.81 -2.29 -27.62
N ILE A 545 7.57 -2.37 -26.32
CA ILE A 545 6.81 -1.35 -25.58
C ILE A 545 7.75 -0.25 -25.10
N LYS A 546 7.40 0.99 -25.44
CA LYS A 546 8.12 2.19 -25.00
C LYS A 546 7.17 3.12 -24.26
N GLY A 547 7.71 3.95 -23.36
CA GLY A 547 6.96 4.95 -22.61
C GLY A 547 6.13 4.40 -21.45
N LEU A 548 6.14 3.09 -21.18
CA LEU A 548 5.55 2.50 -19.99
C LEU A 548 6.50 2.65 -18.81
N GLU A 549 6.07 3.38 -17.79
CA GLU A 549 6.81 3.64 -16.54
C GLU A 549 5.94 3.25 -15.34
N PRO A 550 5.91 1.97 -14.96
CA PRO A 550 5.16 1.53 -13.81
C PRO A 550 5.67 2.18 -12.51
N ASP A 551 4.78 2.70 -11.69
CA ASP A 551 5.12 3.27 -10.37
C ASP A 551 4.38 2.58 -9.22
N ASN A 552 4.66 3.00 -7.99
CA ASN A 552 4.12 2.39 -6.78
C ASN A 552 2.80 3.03 -6.28
N TYR A 553 2.31 4.09 -6.92
CA TYR A 553 1.11 4.81 -6.53
C TYR A 553 -0.04 4.64 -7.53
N SER A 554 0.28 4.55 -8.81
CA SER A 554 -0.69 4.44 -9.90
C SER A 554 -0.48 3.20 -10.79
N GLY A 555 0.43 2.31 -10.42
CA GLY A 555 0.74 1.12 -11.22
C GLY A 555 1.24 1.50 -12.60
N ILE A 556 0.53 1.11 -13.65
CA ILE A 556 0.83 1.47 -15.05
C ILE A 556 -0.03 2.63 -15.57
N SER A 557 -1.11 3.00 -14.84
CA SER A 557 -2.13 3.92 -15.36
C SER A 557 -1.58 5.32 -15.65
N SER A 558 -0.66 5.83 -14.82
CA SER A 558 -0.05 7.15 -15.00
C SER A 558 0.73 7.32 -16.31
N SER A 559 1.19 6.24 -16.92
CA SER A 559 2.01 6.25 -18.13
C SER A 559 1.32 5.66 -19.37
N LEU A 560 0.08 5.18 -19.26
CA LEU A 560 -0.64 4.53 -20.37
C LEU A 560 -0.74 5.40 -21.62
N SER A 561 -0.95 6.72 -21.48
CA SER A 561 -1.02 7.66 -22.62
C SER A 561 0.31 7.77 -23.38
N ASN A 562 1.44 7.44 -22.75
CA ASN A 562 2.77 7.49 -23.34
C ASN A 562 3.19 6.17 -24.00
N VAL A 563 2.44 5.09 -23.77
CA VAL A 563 2.76 3.76 -24.31
C VAL A 563 2.72 3.78 -25.82
N SER A 564 3.82 3.36 -26.45
CA SER A 564 3.91 3.17 -27.90
C SER A 564 4.51 1.80 -28.23
N ILE A 565 4.08 1.24 -29.34
CA ILE A 565 4.53 -0.05 -29.88
C ILE A 565 5.51 0.20 -31.02
N GLN A 566 6.71 -0.41 -30.95
CA GLN A 566 7.76 -0.31 -31.98
C GLN A 566 7.92 -1.61 -32.72
#